data_6d853e7ac28cb2da9e3a251093991e22
#
_entry.id   6d853e7ac28cb2da9e3a251093991e22
#
_cell.length_a   1.000
_cell.length_b   1.000
_cell.length_c   1.000
_cell.angle_alpha   90.00
_cell.angle_beta   90.00
_cell.angle_gamma   90.00
#
_symmetry.space_group_name_H-M   'P 1'
#
loop_
_entity.id
_entity.type
_entity.pdbx_description
1 polymer ?
#
loop_
_entity_poly.entity_id
_entity_poly.type
_entity_poly.pdbx_seq_one_letter_code
_entity_poly.pdbx_strand_id
1 'polypeptide(L)'
;MLEISSCSSVKPYLWGVGGQGWSLVNSEALNVREEELMPGCSETPHRHELASQSYYILKGYGQVVIQDKTLKLTQGDCMLIPPSYVHIISNESQEPLRFLVISSPPINEDRIEVEF
;
A
#
# COMPACT_ATOMS: atom_id res chain seq x y z
N MET A 1 13.97 -9.98 20.50
CA MET A 1 14.99 -10.16 19.46
C MET A 1 14.95 -8.99 18.50
N LEU A 2 16.10 -8.48 18.13
CA LEU A 2 16.18 -7.36 17.18
C LEU A 2 16.50 -7.91 15.79
N GLU A 3 15.71 -7.54 14.80
CA GLU A 3 15.87 -8.02 13.44
C GLU A 3 15.91 -6.87 12.47
N ILE A 4 16.64 -7.07 11.37
CA ILE A 4 16.69 -6.14 10.24
C ILE A 4 16.13 -6.86 9.04
N SER A 5 15.17 -6.24 8.37
CA SER A 5 14.54 -6.78 7.17
C SER A 5 14.73 -5.84 5.99
N SER A 6 14.77 -6.40 4.79
CA SER A 6 14.84 -5.64 3.55
C SER A 6 14.16 -6.42 2.43
N CYS A 7 13.93 -5.76 1.31
CA CYS A 7 13.37 -6.44 0.13
C CYS A 7 14.27 -7.57 -0.37
N SER A 8 15.57 -7.52 -0.06
CA SER A 8 16.50 -8.58 -0.44
C SER A 8 16.56 -9.74 0.55
N SER A 9 16.00 -9.58 1.76
CA SER A 9 16.05 -10.60 2.80
C SER A 9 14.72 -11.30 3.03
N VAL A 10 13.62 -10.77 2.55
CA VAL A 10 12.30 -11.39 2.70
C VAL A 10 11.75 -11.80 1.34
N LYS A 11 10.94 -12.86 1.33
CA LYS A 11 10.32 -13.34 0.09
C LYS A 11 9.17 -12.40 -0.29
N PRO A 12 9.10 -11.93 -1.54
CA PRO A 12 7.98 -11.09 -1.96
C PRO A 12 6.67 -11.88 -2.04
N TYR A 13 5.56 -11.19 -1.87
CA TYR A 13 4.23 -11.71 -2.15
C TYR A 13 3.65 -10.97 -3.36
N LEU A 14 2.72 -11.62 -4.06
CA LEU A 14 2.02 -11.00 -5.18
C LEU A 14 0.69 -10.44 -4.68
N TRP A 15 0.28 -9.30 -5.25
CA TRP A 15 -1.00 -8.70 -4.91
C TRP A 15 -1.52 -7.91 -6.12
N GLY A 16 -2.84 -7.76 -6.18
CA GLY A 16 -3.47 -7.09 -7.30
C GLY A 16 -3.08 -7.70 -8.65
N VAL A 17 -3.09 -6.88 -9.68
CA VAL A 17 -2.60 -7.24 -11.01
C VAL A 17 -1.32 -6.47 -11.25
N GLY A 18 -0.20 -7.17 -11.39
CA GLY A 18 1.11 -6.54 -11.62
C GLY A 18 1.71 -5.90 -10.38
N GLY A 19 1.33 -6.35 -9.18
CA GLY A 19 1.88 -5.88 -7.93
C GLY A 19 2.70 -6.95 -7.22
N GLN A 20 3.72 -6.51 -6.50
CA GLN A 20 4.44 -7.35 -5.55
C GLN A 20 4.76 -6.53 -4.30
N GLY A 21 5.03 -7.23 -3.22
CA GLY A 21 5.32 -6.55 -1.97
C GLY A 21 6.20 -7.36 -1.06
N TRP A 22 6.74 -6.69 -0.06
CA TRP A 22 7.64 -7.27 0.92
C TRP A 22 7.20 -6.85 2.32
N SER A 23 6.92 -7.83 3.18
CA SER A 23 6.57 -7.57 4.57
C SER A 23 7.86 -7.33 5.35
N LEU A 24 8.09 -6.09 5.75
CA LEU A 24 9.33 -5.69 6.43
C LEU A 24 9.19 -5.71 7.94
N VAL A 25 8.05 -5.28 8.46
CA VAL A 25 7.73 -5.35 9.90
C VAL A 25 6.31 -5.87 10.04
N ASN A 26 6.16 -6.86 10.90
CA ASN A 26 4.84 -7.39 11.24
C ASN A 26 4.82 -7.62 12.75
N SER A 27 4.31 -6.64 13.50
CA SER A 27 4.23 -6.68 14.95
C SER A 27 2.78 -6.54 15.41
N GLU A 28 2.54 -6.66 16.70
CA GLU A 28 1.21 -6.45 17.26
C GLU A 28 0.75 -4.99 17.12
N ALA A 29 1.67 -4.06 17.01
CA ALA A 29 1.36 -2.63 16.93
C ALA A 29 1.14 -2.15 15.51
N LEU A 30 1.91 -2.66 14.55
CA LEU A 30 1.85 -2.17 13.17
C LEU A 30 2.47 -3.14 12.18
N ASN A 31 2.12 -2.94 10.90
CA ASN A 31 2.83 -3.53 9.76
C ASN A 31 3.58 -2.44 9.00
N VAL A 32 4.73 -2.81 8.45
CA VAL A 32 5.41 -2.00 7.44
C VAL A 32 5.66 -2.90 6.24
N ARG A 33 5.15 -2.49 5.08
CA ARG A 33 5.33 -3.20 3.82
C ARG A 33 5.89 -2.26 2.79
N GLU A 34 6.80 -2.76 1.97
CA GLU A 34 7.18 -2.05 0.75
C GLU A 34 6.46 -2.73 -0.40
N GLU A 35 5.83 -1.95 -1.28
CA GLU A 35 5.06 -2.49 -2.39
C GLU A 35 5.44 -1.84 -3.70
N GLU A 36 5.24 -2.58 -4.79
CA GLU A 36 5.54 -2.15 -6.14
C GLU A 36 4.36 -2.45 -7.05
N LEU A 37 4.00 -1.47 -7.88
CA LEU A 37 3.02 -1.63 -8.96
C LEU A 37 3.69 -1.32 -10.28
N MET A 38 3.55 -2.21 -11.23
CA MET A 38 4.03 -1.99 -12.59
C MET A 38 3.15 -0.97 -13.32
N PRO A 39 3.67 -0.34 -14.39
CA PRO A 39 2.87 0.63 -15.17
C PRO A 39 1.53 0.07 -15.60
N GLY A 40 0.48 0.87 -15.45
CA GLY A 40 -0.88 0.51 -15.83
C GLY A 40 -1.60 -0.42 -14.87
N CYS A 41 -0.99 -0.75 -13.74
CA CYS A 41 -1.56 -1.70 -12.78
C CYS A 41 -2.15 -1.01 -11.56
N SER A 42 -3.06 -1.70 -10.90
CA SER A 42 -3.73 -1.17 -9.72
C SER A 42 -4.07 -2.30 -8.76
N GLU A 43 -4.35 -1.92 -7.50
CA GLU A 43 -4.92 -2.86 -6.56
C GLU A 43 -6.44 -2.94 -6.73
N THR A 44 -7.05 -3.91 -6.03
CA THR A 44 -8.51 -4.02 -5.96
C THR A 44 -9.04 -2.98 -4.96
N PRO A 45 -10.16 -2.28 -5.28
CA PRO A 45 -10.77 -1.36 -4.33
C PRO A 45 -11.11 -2.07 -3.03
N HIS A 46 -10.76 -1.44 -1.91
CA HIS A 46 -10.96 -2.07 -0.60
C HIS A 46 -10.97 -1.02 0.51
N ARG A 47 -11.34 -1.49 1.70
CA ARG A 47 -11.24 -0.69 2.93
C ARG A 47 -10.76 -1.58 4.06
N HIS A 48 -10.28 -0.97 5.13
CA HIS A 48 -9.94 -1.65 6.37
C HIS A 48 -10.85 -1.12 7.48
N GLU A 49 -11.38 -2.03 8.28
CA GLU A 49 -12.31 -1.64 9.34
C GLU A 49 -11.62 -0.93 10.49
N LEU A 50 -10.45 -1.39 10.88
CA LEU A 50 -9.75 -0.93 12.08
C LEU A 50 -8.47 -0.16 11.77
N ALA A 51 -7.75 -0.57 10.73
CA ALA A 51 -6.43 -0.02 10.47
C ALA A 51 -6.49 1.36 9.81
N SER A 52 -5.67 2.27 10.31
CA SER A 52 -5.22 3.43 9.54
C SER A 52 -4.02 3.01 8.73
N GLN A 53 -3.92 3.50 7.51
CA GLN A 53 -2.77 3.24 6.64
C GLN A 53 -2.13 4.54 6.20
N SER A 54 -0.81 4.51 6.05
CA SER A 54 -0.08 5.62 5.43
C SER A 54 0.65 5.08 4.21
N TYR A 55 0.50 5.77 3.09
CA TYR A 55 1.26 5.50 1.87
C TYR A 55 2.35 6.54 1.75
N TYR A 56 3.59 6.09 1.63
CA TYR A 56 4.74 6.96 1.42
C TYR A 56 5.43 6.56 0.13
N ILE A 57 5.47 7.47 -0.85
CA ILE A 57 5.99 7.18 -2.18
C ILE A 57 7.50 7.22 -2.16
N LEU A 58 8.13 6.10 -2.47
CA LEU A 58 9.58 5.98 -2.57
C LEU A 58 10.09 6.34 -3.95
N LYS A 59 9.34 5.98 -5.00
CA LYS A 59 9.75 6.21 -6.39
C LYS A 59 8.54 6.17 -7.31
N GLY A 60 8.49 7.08 -8.27
CA GLY A 60 7.45 7.12 -9.28
C GLY A 60 6.24 7.96 -8.89
N TYR A 61 5.14 7.72 -9.57
CA TYR A 61 3.87 8.41 -9.38
C TYR A 61 2.77 7.43 -9.05
N GLY A 62 1.98 7.74 -8.01
CA GLY A 62 0.81 6.98 -7.67
C GLY A 62 -0.44 7.83 -7.80
N GLN A 63 -1.57 7.17 -8.08
CA GLN A 63 -2.88 7.80 -8.04
C GLN A 63 -3.72 7.05 -7.02
N VAL A 64 -4.27 7.78 -6.05
CA VAL A 64 -5.16 7.20 -5.06
C VAL A 64 -6.55 7.75 -5.28
N VAL A 65 -7.50 6.84 -5.50
CA VAL A 65 -8.91 7.19 -5.48
C VAL A 65 -9.42 6.80 -4.11
N ILE A 66 -9.92 7.77 -3.35
CA ILE A 66 -10.41 7.57 -2.00
C ILE A 66 -11.76 8.26 -1.87
N GLN A 67 -12.80 7.49 -1.55
CA GLN A 67 -14.18 7.93 -1.58
C GLN A 67 -14.48 8.49 -2.98
N ASP A 68 -14.78 9.77 -3.09
CA ASP A 68 -15.09 10.43 -4.37
C ASP A 68 -13.95 11.32 -4.88
N LYS A 69 -12.77 11.21 -4.29
CA LYS A 69 -11.62 12.05 -4.63
C LYS A 69 -10.52 11.27 -5.31
N THR A 70 -9.83 11.93 -6.22
CA THR A 70 -8.65 11.39 -6.89
C THR A 70 -7.46 12.27 -6.54
N LEU A 71 -6.43 11.66 -5.97
CA LEU A 71 -5.23 12.36 -5.53
C LEU A 71 -4.02 11.76 -6.23
N LYS A 72 -3.10 12.62 -6.65
CA LYS A 72 -1.83 12.19 -7.25
C LYS A 72 -0.72 12.36 -6.24
N LEU A 73 0.09 11.32 -6.12
CA LEU A 73 1.23 11.29 -5.20
C LEU A 73 2.50 11.08 -6.00
N THR A 74 3.54 11.80 -5.63
CA THR A 74 4.86 11.64 -6.22
C THR A 74 5.88 11.34 -5.14
N GLN A 75 7.10 11.05 -5.55
CA GLN A 75 8.20 10.69 -4.65
C GLN A 75 8.28 11.66 -3.47
N GLY A 76 8.30 11.13 -2.25
CA GLY A 76 8.36 11.90 -1.02
C GLY A 76 7.00 12.28 -0.42
N ASP A 77 5.91 12.08 -1.16
CA ASP A 77 4.57 12.37 -0.62
C ASP A 77 4.12 11.25 0.33
N CYS A 78 3.41 11.64 1.37
CA CYS A 78 2.83 10.70 2.32
C CYS A 78 1.36 11.04 2.53
N MET A 79 0.51 10.02 2.54
CA MET A 79 -0.93 10.19 2.67
C MET A 79 -1.50 9.21 3.68
N LEU A 80 -2.36 9.71 4.57
CA LEU A 80 -3.08 8.87 5.53
C LEU A 80 -4.42 8.44 4.95
N ILE A 81 -4.71 7.16 5.06
CA ILE A 81 -6.01 6.57 4.75
C ILE A 81 -6.66 6.18 6.09
N PRO A 82 -7.71 6.89 6.52
CA PRO A 82 -8.40 6.52 7.76
C PRO A 82 -9.12 5.17 7.65
N PRO A 83 -9.46 4.55 8.78
CA PRO A 83 -10.28 3.33 8.76
C PRO A 83 -11.59 3.56 8.02
N SER A 84 -12.09 2.50 7.39
CA SER A 84 -13.38 2.44 6.68
C SER A 84 -13.45 3.21 5.36
N TYR A 85 -12.41 3.94 4.97
CA TYR A 85 -12.40 4.65 3.71
C TYR A 85 -12.08 3.69 2.57
N VAL A 86 -13.00 3.59 1.62
CA VAL A 86 -12.78 2.79 0.40
C VAL A 86 -11.75 3.49 -0.46
N HIS A 87 -10.71 2.76 -0.86
CA HIS A 87 -9.63 3.34 -1.65
C HIS A 87 -9.00 2.34 -2.60
N ILE A 88 -8.27 2.86 -3.56
CA ILE A 88 -7.49 2.10 -4.52
C ILE A 88 -6.28 2.94 -4.92
N ILE A 89 -5.11 2.31 -4.94
CA ILE A 89 -3.91 2.93 -5.50
C ILE A 89 -3.60 2.30 -6.85
N SER A 90 -3.20 3.13 -7.81
CA SER A 90 -2.86 2.69 -9.15
C SER A 90 -1.61 3.39 -9.65
N ASN A 91 -0.97 2.78 -10.63
CA ASN A 91 0.18 3.35 -11.33
C ASN A 91 -0.24 3.73 -12.75
N GLU A 92 -0.54 5.00 -12.93
CA GLU A 92 -0.93 5.56 -14.23
C GLU A 92 0.27 6.07 -15.04
N SER A 93 1.49 5.82 -14.54
CA SER A 93 2.71 6.30 -15.18
C SER A 93 3.37 5.22 -16.05
N GLN A 94 4.52 5.55 -16.62
CA GLN A 94 5.29 4.66 -17.50
C GLN A 94 6.42 3.94 -16.77
N GLU A 95 6.58 4.18 -15.48
CA GLU A 95 7.63 3.58 -14.65
C GLU A 95 7.05 2.84 -13.46
N PRO A 96 7.77 1.86 -12.89
CA PRO A 96 7.32 1.20 -11.67
C PRO A 96 7.10 2.20 -10.54
N LEU A 97 6.05 1.97 -9.77
CA LEU A 97 5.73 2.74 -8.57
C LEU A 97 6.18 1.93 -7.35
N ARG A 98 6.97 2.55 -6.49
CA ARG A 98 7.40 1.97 -5.21
C ARG A 98 6.90 2.81 -4.07
N PHE A 99 6.36 2.17 -3.04
CA PHE A 99 5.84 2.89 -1.88
C PHE A 99 5.85 2.01 -0.64
N LEU A 100 5.86 2.67 0.52
CA LEU A 100 5.65 2.00 1.80
C LEU A 100 4.18 2.08 2.16
N VAL A 101 3.69 0.99 2.77
CA VAL A 101 2.38 0.95 3.40
C VAL A 101 2.61 0.64 4.88
N ILE A 102 2.21 1.59 5.72
CA ILE A 102 2.32 1.45 7.16
C ILE A 102 0.90 1.35 7.70
N SER A 103 0.58 0.27 8.40
CA SER A 103 -0.77 0.01 8.90
C SER A 103 -0.75 -0.20 10.40
N SER A 104 -1.65 0.47 11.12
CA SER A 104 -1.79 0.34 12.57
C SER A 104 -3.27 0.43 12.95
N PRO A 105 -3.81 -0.58 13.64
CA PRO A 105 -3.22 -1.88 13.95
C PRO A 105 -2.91 -2.69 12.68
N PRO A 106 -2.23 -3.84 12.82
CA PRO A 106 -1.94 -4.69 11.65
C PRO A 106 -3.20 -5.08 10.88
N ILE A 107 -3.07 -5.15 9.54
CA ILE A 107 -4.22 -5.35 8.64
C ILE A 107 -4.62 -6.82 8.46
N ASN A 108 -4.12 -7.72 9.27
CA ASN A 108 -4.14 -9.17 9.04
C ASN A 108 -5.48 -9.73 8.52
N GLU A 109 -6.61 -9.28 9.06
CA GLU A 109 -7.92 -9.83 8.70
C GLU A 109 -9.01 -8.78 8.54
N ASP A 110 -8.68 -7.50 8.50
CA ASP A 110 -9.69 -6.44 8.47
C ASP A 110 -9.92 -5.86 7.06
N ARG A 111 -9.31 -6.43 6.03
CA ARG A 111 -9.48 -5.97 4.66
C ARG A 111 -10.82 -6.44 4.09
N ILE A 112 -11.58 -5.51 3.54
CA ILE A 112 -12.86 -5.79 2.89
C ILE A 112 -12.79 -5.24 1.47
N GLU A 113 -12.91 -6.13 0.47
CA GLU A 113 -12.97 -5.72 -0.92
C GLU A 113 -14.36 -5.21 -1.25
N VAL A 114 -14.42 -4.18 -2.06
CA VAL A 114 -15.68 -3.54 -2.45
C VAL A 114 -15.67 -3.26 -3.94
N GLU A 115 -16.86 -3.05 -4.49
CA GLU A 115 -17.01 -2.58 -5.86
C GLU A 115 -17.19 -1.06 -5.86
N PHE A 116 -16.58 -0.43 -6.83
CA PHE A 116 -16.78 1.00 -7.06
C PHE A 116 -18.02 1.23 -7.91
#